data_214d08381a296c518457a9b665074401
#
_entry.id   214d08381a296c518457a9b665074401
#
_cell.length_a   1.000
_cell.length_b   1.000
_cell.length_c   1.000
_cell.angle_alpha   90.00
_cell.angle_beta   90.00
_cell.angle_gamma   90.00
#
_symmetry.space_group_name_H-M   'P 1'
#
loop_
_entity.id
_entity.type
_entity.pdbx_description
1 polymer ?
#
loop_
_entity_poly.entity_id
_entity_poly.type
_entity_poly.pdbx_seq_one_letter_code
_entity_poly.pdbx_strand_id
1 'polypeptide(L)'
;MLLKNKKILISGLANKYSIAAGIAYAMYREGAELAFTYQNERLLKNLKPIADECGSNILIECDVSNDDSIKSSFAELSKKWKKFDGFVHSIGFAPADQLEGDFLEVTNREGFKIAHDISSYSFTAMAKESKSMLNENSALLTLTYLGSTQTMPNYNVMGCLLYTSDAADEV
;
A
#
# COMPACT_ATOMS: atom_id res chain seq x y z
N MET A 1 5.13 -11.66 -21.54
CA MET A 1 5.31 -10.53 -20.60
C MET A 1 4.05 -9.67 -20.67
N LEU A 2 3.18 -9.84 -19.69
CA LEU A 2 1.87 -9.17 -19.63
C LEU A 2 1.97 -7.67 -19.29
N LEU A 3 3.04 -7.29 -18.59
CA LEU A 3 3.25 -5.91 -18.11
C LEU A 3 4.39 -5.18 -18.82
N LYS A 4 4.77 -5.63 -20.02
CA LYS A 4 5.83 -4.98 -20.79
C LYS A 4 5.51 -3.49 -21.02
N ASN A 5 6.48 -2.63 -20.67
CA ASN A 5 6.37 -1.17 -20.73
C ASN A 5 5.34 -0.54 -19.77
N LYS A 6 4.81 -1.30 -18.81
CA LYS A 6 3.94 -0.77 -17.77
C LYS A 6 4.77 -0.24 -16.61
N LYS A 7 4.34 0.89 -16.05
CA LYS A 7 4.96 1.56 -14.90
C LYS A 7 4.05 1.41 -13.69
N ILE A 8 4.56 0.75 -12.65
CA ILE A 8 3.76 0.43 -11.47
C ILE A 8 4.47 0.92 -10.20
N LEU A 9 3.74 1.69 -9.39
CA LEU A 9 4.16 2.09 -8.05
C LEU A 9 3.73 1.02 -7.05
N ILE A 10 4.62 0.59 -6.15
CA ILE A 10 4.32 -0.37 -5.09
C ILE A 10 4.58 0.26 -3.73
N SER A 11 3.56 0.25 -2.86
CA SER A 11 3.61 0.76 -1.49
C SER A 11 3.41 -0.36 -0.48
N GLY A 12 4.05 -0.25 0.71
CA GLY A 12 3.86 -1.21 1.80
C GLY A 12 4.82 -2.39 1.80
N LEU A 13 5.94 -2.30 1.08
CA LEU A 13 6.99 -3.31 1.14
C LEU A 13 7.83 -3.13 2.40
N ALA A 14 7.56 -3.94 3.44
CA ALA A 14 8.23 -3.87 4.72
C ALA A 14 9.51 -4.75 4.79
N ASN A 15 9.51 -5.90 4.12
CA ASN A 15 10.63 -6.84 4.06
C ASN A 15 10.39 -7.90 2.96
N LYS A 16 11.33 -8.82 2.79
CA LYS A 16 11.27 -9.89 1.77
C LYS A 16 10.12 -10.89 1.93
N TYR A 17 9.46 -10.92 3.07
CA TYR A 17 8.32 -11.81 3.34
C TYR A 17 6.97 -11.10 3.13
N SER A 18 6.96 -9.80 2.87
CA SER A 18 5.73 -9.08 2.59
C SER A 18 5.10 -9.50 1.27
N ILE A 19 3.78 -9.50 1.20
CA ILE A 19 3.04 -9.77 -0.04
C ILE A 19 3.49 -8.82 -1.16
N ALA A 20 3.75 -7.55 -0.81
CA ALA A 20 4.29 -6.56 -1.75
C ALA A 20 5.60 -7.00 -2.42
N ALA A 21 6.48 -7.74 -1.73
CA ALA A 21 7.71 -8.26 -2.34
C ALA A 21 7.39 -9.33 -3.40
N GLY A 22 6.49 -10.26 -3.10
CA GLY A 22 6.01 -11.26 -4.07
C GLY A 22 5.37 -10.62 -5.30
N ILE A 23 4.56 -9.57 -5.09
CA ILE A 23 3.94 -8.79 -6.18
C ILE A 23 5.03 -8.09 -7.01
N ALA A 24 6.02 -7.46 -6.39
CA ALA A 24 7.10 -6.78 -7.07
C ALA A 24 7.88 -7.75 -7.99
N TYR A 25 8.28 -8.90 -7.48
CA TYR A 25 8.98 -9.91 -8.29
C TYR A 25 8.11 -10.44 -9.44
N ALA A 26 6.82 -10.67 -9.20
CA ALA A 26 5.90 -11.13 -10.24
C ALA A 26 5.73 -10.07 -11.35
N MET A 27 5.51 -8.81 -10.99
CA MET A 27 5.35 -7.73 -11.94
C MET A 27 6.64 -7.44 -12.72
N TYR A 28 7.80 -7.47 -12.06
CA TYR A 28 9.10 -7.33 -12.72
C TYR A 28 9.35 -8.45 -13.73
N ARG A 29 9.09 -9.71 -13.36
CA ARG A 29 9.19 -10.87 -14.27
C ARG A 29 8.29 -10.70 -15.50
N GLU A 30 7.15 -10.06 -15.35
CA GLU A 30 6.22 -9.77 -16.46
C GLU A 30 6.58 -8.51 -17.26
N GLY A 31 7.69 -7.84 -16.92
CA GLY A 31 8.28 -6.76 -17.70
C GLY A 31 7.82 -5.36 -17.27
N ALA A 32 7.26 -5.20 -16.08
CA ALA A 32 6.95 -3.89 -15.53
C ALA A 32 8.21 -3.13 -15.10
N GLU A 33 8.20 -1.82 -15.29
CA GLU A 33 9.10 -0.86 -14.62
C GLU A 33 8.49 -0.50 -13.28
N LEU A 34 9.24 -0.66 -12.19
CA LEU A 34 8.74 -0.50 -10.83
C LEU A 34 9.30 0.75 -10.15
N ALA A 35 8.47 1.37 -9.32
CA ALA A 35 8.85 2.34 -8.31
C ALA A 35 8.29 1.91 -6.96
N PHE A 36 8.94 2.34 -5.88
CA PHE A 36 8.52 1.94 -4.54
C PHE A 36 8.41 3.15 -3.62
N THR A 37 7.46 3.08 -2.66
CA THR A 37 7.44 3.98 -1.52
C THR A 37 7.91 3.28 -0.25
N TYR A 38 8.49 4.05 0.66
CA TYR A 38 8.90 3.61 1.99
C TYR A 38 8.58 4.70 3.02
N GLN A 39 8.27 4.32 4.25
CA GLN A 39 7.90 5.28 5.29
C GLN A 39 9.11 5.93 5.97
N ASN A 40 10.20 5.17 6.16
CA ASN A 40 11.35 5.61 6.93
C ASN A 40 12.63 4.85 6.56
N GLU A 41 13.78 5.33 7.05
CA GLU A 41 15.10 4.75 6.78
C GLU A 41 15.22 3.25 7.15
N ARG A 42 14.51 2.78 8.18
CA ARG A 42 14.51 1.36 8.54
C ARG A 42 13.89 0.51 7.44
N LEU A 43 12.76 0.96 6.89
CA LEU A 43 12.08 0.26 5.80
C LEU A 43 12.84 0.40 4.48
N LEU A 44 13.48 1.54 4.24
CA LEU A 44 14.36 1.72 3.07
C LEU A 44 15.48 0.68 3.03
N LYS A 45 16.12 0.39 4.16
CA LYS A 45 17.19 -0.64 4.24
C LYS A 45 16.69 -2.03 3.82
N ASN A 46 15.45 -2.37 4.16
CA ASN A 46 14.83 -3.64 3.79
C ASN A 46 14.35 -3.66 2.33
N LEU A 47 13.86 -2.53 1.84
CA LEU A 47 13.35 -2.36 0.50
C LEU A 47 14.45 -2.38 -0.56
N LYS A 48 15.56 -1.71 -0.30
CA LYS A 48 16.62 -1.46 -1.29
C LYS A 48 17.13 -2.74 -1.98
N PRO A 49 17.46 -3.84 -1.29
CA PRO A 49 17.88 -5.07 -1.96
C PRO A 49 16.84 -5.61 -2.95
N ILE A 50 15.55 -5.54 -2.57
CA ILE A 50 14.44 -6.03 -3.41
C ILE A 50 14.25 -5.14 -4.64
N ALA A 51 14.35 -3.83 -4.46
CA ALA A 51 14.30 -2.88 -5.56
C ALA A 51 15.44 -3.09 -6.54
N ASP A 52 16.66 -3.33 -6.05
CA ASP A 52 17.85 -3.62 -6.87
C ASP A 52 17.65 -4.92 -7.67
N GLU A 53 17.11 -5.99 -7.05
CA GLU A 53 16.75 -7.25 -7.72
C GLU A 53 15.66 -7.05 -8.79
N CYS A 54 14.76 -6.11 -8.59
CA CYS A 54 13.74 -5.72 -9.56
C CYS A 54 14.20 -4.63 -10.54
N GLY A 55 15.49 -4.30 -10.57
CA GLY A 55 16.06 -3.30 -11.48
C GLY A 55 15.52 -1.87 -11.28
N SER A 56 14.97 -1.57 -10.10
CA SER A 56 14.39 -0.26 -9.80
C SER A 56 15.33 0.60 -8.96
N ASN A 57 15.47 1.86 -9.36
CA ASN A 57 16.17 2.90 -8.60
C ASN A 57 15.25 4.05 -8.16
N ILE A 58 13.93 3.87 -8.26
CA ILE A 58 12.93 4.87 -7.88
C ILE A 58 12.37 4.49 -6.52
N LEU A 59 12.97 5.03 -5.47
CA LEU A 59 12.59 4.82 -4.07
C LEU A 59 12.20 6.19 -3.48
N ILE A 60 10.97 6.31 -3.00
CA ILE A 60 10.38 7.59 -2.62
C ILE A 60 9.86 7.50 -1.19
N GLU A 61 10.24 8.44 -0.35
CA GLU A 61 9.71 8.52 1.00
C GLU A 61 8.24 8.93 0.98
N CYS A 62 7.41 8.19 1.74
CA CYS A 62 5.98 8.43 1.87
C CYS A 62 5.47 7.87 3.19
N ASP A 63 5.16 8.76 4.13
CA ASP A 63 4.40 8.42 5.32
C ASP A 63 2.91 8.67 5.04
N VAL A 64 2.16 7.58 4.93
CA VAL A 64 0.74 7.65 4.56
C VAL A 64 -0.18 8.16 5.69
N SER A 65 0.35 8.35 6.90
CA SER A 65 -0.35 9.03 7.99
C SER A 65 -0.37 10.56 7.85
N ASN A 66 0.25 11.09 6.77
CA ASN A 66 0.41 12.52 6.55
C ASN A 66 0.15 12.88 5.08
N ASP A 67 -0.92 13.65 4.83
CA ASP A 67 -1.32 14.06 3.48
C ASP A 67 -0.25 14.88 2.75
N ASP A 68 0.52 15.71 3.46
CA ASP A 68 1.62 16.47 2.84
C ASP A 68 2.75 15.54 2.39
N SER A 69 3.01 14.47 3.14
CA SER A 69 3.99 13.43 2.76
C SER A 69 3.50 12.68 1.51
N ILE A 70 2.22 12.29 1.45
CA ILE A 70 1.63 11.67 0.27
C ILE A 70 1.76 12.59 -0.94
N LYS A 71 1.36 13.84 -0.82
CA LYS A 71 1.46 14.83 -1.89
C LYS A 71 2.89 15.05 -2.37
N SER A 72 3.83 15.16 -1.44
CA SER A 72 5.26 15.32 -1.76
C SER A 72 5.82 14.10 -2.48
N SER A 73 5.41 12.89 -2.09
CA SER A 73 5.85 11.65 -2.74
C SER A 73 5.42 11.57 -4.20
N PHE A 74 4.19 11.96 -4.54
CA PHE A 74 3.75 12.03 -5.93
C PHE A 74 4.41 13.17 -6.71
N ALA A 75 4.73 14.29 -6.06
CA ALA A 75 5.54 15.34 -6.67
C ALA A 75 6.95 14.84 -7.02
N GLU A 76 7.59 14.04 -6.16
CA GLU A 76 8.89 13.41 -6.46
C GLU A 76 8.76 12.34 -7.57
N LEU A 77 7.71 11.50 -7.54
CA LEU A 77 7.45 10.53 -8.59
C LEU A 77 7.29 11.21 -9.95
N SER A 78 6.62 12.36 -10.01
CA SER A 78 6.37 13.11 -11.25
C SER A 78 7.65 13.60 -11.95
N LYS A 79 8.75 13.76 -11.20
CA LYS A 79 10.09 14.06 -11.76
C LYS A 79 10.70 12.88 -12.49
N LYS A 80 10.29 11.64 -12.17
CA LYS A 80 10.75 10.40 -12.79
C LYS A 80 9.79 9.90 -13.86
N TRP A 81 8.50 9.89 -13.53
CA TRP A 81 7.44 9.45 -14.44
C TRP A 81 6.38 10.54 -14.59
N LYS A 82 6.17 11.01 -15.80
CA LYS A 82 5.06 11.93 -16.08
C LYS A 82 3.71 11.25 -16.00
N LYS A 83 3.67 9.96 -16.37
CA LYS A 83 2.50 9.10 -16.35
C LYS A 83 2.91 7.69 -15.91
N PHE A 84 1.99 6.95 -15.31
CA PHE A 84 2.18 5.56 -14.93
C PHE A 84 0.86 4.77 -15.04
N ASP A 85 0.94 3.44 -14.95
CA ASP A 85 -0.16 2.55 -15.31
C ASP A 85 -0.92 2.02 -14.09
N GLY A 86 -0.47 2.28 -12.91
CA GLY A 86 -1.18 1.93 -11.70
C GLY A 86 -0.32 1.83 -10.45
N PHE A 87 -0.98 1.67 -9.33
CA PHE A 87 -0.25 1.38 -8.10
C PHE A 87 -0.87 0.24 -7.28
N VAL A 88 -0.02 -0.40 -6.50
CA VAL A 88 -0.37 -1.42 -5.52
C VAL A 88 -0.24 -0.83 -4.13
N HIS A 89 -1.36 -0.76 -3.42
CA HIS A 89 -1.41 -0.40 -2.01
C HIS A 89 -1.41 -1.67 -1.16
N SER A 90 -0.26 -1.99 -0.59
CA SER A 90 -0.07 -3.15 0.30
C SER A 90 0.26 -2.69 1.72
N ILE A 91 -0.46 -1.67 2.20
CA ILE A 91 -0.28 -1.08 3.51
C ILE A 91 -1.40 -1.53 4.43
N GLY A 92 -1.04 -2.08 5.58
CA GLY A 92 -1.96 -2.41 6.64
C GLY A 92 -1.26 -2.25 7.99
N PHE A 93 -1.89 -1.53 8.90
CA PHE A 93 -1.37 -1.29 10.24
C PHE A 93 -2.51 -1.15 11.24
N ALA A 94 -2.33 -1.75 12.40
CA ALA A 94 -3.08 -1.45 13.61
C ALA A 94 -2.11 -1.49 14.81
N PRO A 95 -2.32 -0.69 15.86
CA PRO A 95 -1.58 -0.82 17.10
C PRO A 95 -1.72 -2.23 17.68
N ALA A 96 -0.65 -2.81 18.22
CA ALA A 96 -0.63 -4.21 18.68
C ALA A 96 -1.67 -4.49 19.78
N ASP A 97 -1.90 -3.53 20.66
CA ASP A 97 -2.90 -3.58 21.73
C ASP A 97 -4.35 -3.64 21.22
N GLN A 98 -4.58 -3.35 19.95
CA GLN A 98 -5.89 -3.46 19.31
C GLN A 98 -6.16 -4.83 18.67
N LEU A 99 -5.15 -5.71 18.64
CA LEU A 99 -5.22 -7.00 17.95
C LEU A 99 -5.33 -8.18 18.90
N GLU A 100 -4.72 -8.12 20.09
CA GLU A 100 -4.70 -9.21 21.06
C GLU A 100 -5.84 -9.05 22.08
N GLY A 101 -6.64 -10.12 22.26
CA GLY A 101 -7.72 -10.18 23.24
C GLY A 101 -9.13 -10.09 22.63
N ASP A 102 -10.13 -9.92 23.50
CA ASP A 102 -11.52 -9.77 23.07
C ASP A 102 -11.73 -8.41 22.38
N PHE A 103 -12.40 -8.44 21.23
CA PHE A 103 -12.62 -7.27 20.40
C PHE A 103 -13.26 -6.09 21.14
N LEU A 104 -14.26 -6.37 21.98
CA LEU A 104 -14.97 -5.32 22.72
C LEU A 104 -14.13 -4.71 23.85
N GLU A 105 -13.22 -5.49 24.42
CA GLU A 105 -12.37 -5.05 25.53
C GLU A 105 -11.16 -4.24 25.06
N VAL A 106 -10.55 -4.63 23.92
CA VAL A 106 -9.29 -4.02 23.46
C VAL A 106 -9.52 -2.86 22.50
N THR A 107 -10.64 -2.84 21.77
CA THR A 107 -10.86 -1.80 20.75
C THR A 107 -11.20 -0.47 21.41
N ASN A 108 -10.42 0.54 21.12
CA ASN A 108 -10.69 1.91 21.53
C ASN A 108 -10.72 2.86 20.32
N ARG A 109 -11.27 4.06 20.57
CA ARG A 109 -11.50 5.06 19.50
C ARG A 109 -10.23 5.47 18.77
N GLU A 110 -9.13 5.64 19.47
CA GLU A 110 -7.87 6.09 18.88
C GLU A 110 -7.22 4.99 18.05
N GLY A 111 -7.14 3.76 18.57
CA GLY A 111 -6.62 2.62 17.82
C GLY A 111 -7.45 2.31 16.57
N PHE A 112 -8.79 2.39 16.69
CA PHE A 112 -9.70 2.26 15.55
C PHE A 112 -9.44 3.32 14.49
N LYS A 113 -9.31 4.60 14.89
CA LYS A 113 -9.00 5.70 13.99
C LYS A 113 -7.65 5.50 13.28
N ILE A 114 -6.59 5.18 14.02
CA ILE A 114 -5.24 4.94 13.46
C ILE A 114 -5.27 3.79 12.42
N ALA A 115 -5.94 2.69 12.75
CA ALA A 115 -6.02 1.55 11.84
C ALA A 115 -6.71 1.91 10.52
N HIS A 116 -7.84 2.62 10.58
CA HIS A 116 -8.59 3.04 9.39
C HIS A 116 -7.86 4.12 8.58
N ASP A 117 -7.24 5.08 9.26
CA ASP A 117 -6.48 6.16 8.65
C ASP A 117 -5.33 5.60 7.80
N ILE A 118 -4.47 4.77 8.42
CA ILE A 118 -3.29 4.23 7.75
C ILE A 118 -3.64 3.16 6.72
N SER A 119 -4.62 2.30 6.97
CA SER A 119 -4.83 1.11 6.15
C SER A 119 -5.91 1.28 5.07
N SER A 120 -6.88 2.15 5.28
CA SER A 120 -8.02 2.35 4.35
C SER A 120 -8.00 3.74 3.70
N TYR A 121 -8.01 4.81 4.50
CA TYR A 121 -8.03 6.18 3.97
C TYR A 121 -6.82 6.47 3.09
N SER A 122 -5.65 5.97 3.45
CA SER A 122 -4.42 6.20 2.69
C SER A 122 -4.49 5.72 1.23
N PHE A 123 -5.24 4.64 0.95
CA PHE A 123 -5.50 4.22 -0.44
C PHE A 123 -6.23 5.31 -1.22
N THR A 124 -7.29 5.87 -0.66
CA THR A 124 -8.06 6.95 -1.27
C THR A 124 -7.22 8.23 -1.43
N ALA A 125 -6.43 8.59 -0.42
CA ALA A 125 -5.54 9.74 -0.48
C ALA A 125 -4.48 9.60 -1.58
N MET A 126 -3.83 8.42 -1.68
CA MET A 126 -2.89 8.12 -2.76
C MET A 126 -3.56 8.10 -4.13
N ALA A 127 -4.78 7.54 -4.25
CA ALA A 127 -5.56 7.56 -5.49
C ALA A 127 -5.84 8.99 -5.96
N LYS A 128 -6.23 9.87 -5.04
CA LYS A 128 -6.46 11.30 -5.31
C LYS A 128 -5.22 11.98 -5.86
N GLU A 129 -4.07 11.85 -5.20
CA GLU A 129 -2.82 12.48 -5.63
C GLU A 129 -2.27 11.87 -6.93
N SER A 130 -2.51 10.58 -7.19
CA SER A 130 -2.10 9.90 -8.41
C SER A 130 -2.91 10.28 -9.65
N LYS A 131 -4.15 10.75 -9.48
CA LYS A 131 -5.16 10.91 -10.56
C LYS A 131 -4.64 11.62 -11.80
N SER A 132 -3.88 12.71 -11.64
CA SER A 132 -3.33 13.48 -12.77
C SER A 132 -2.20 12.77 -13.51
N MET A 133 -1.59 11.75 -12.88
CA MET A 133 -0.45 10.99 -13.40
C MET A 133 -0.85 9.64 -13.99
N LEU A 134 -2.08 9.18 -13.79
CA LEU A 134 -2.54 7.90 -14.30
C LEU A 134 -2.73 7.92 -15.82
N ASN A 135 -2.36 6.82 -16.48
CA ASN A 135 -2.70 6.55 -17.86
C ASN A 135 -4.19 6.19 -17.99
N GLU A 136 -4.72 6.23 -19.21
CA GLU A 136 -6.15 6.00 -19.48
C GLU A 136 -6.65 4.61 -19.06
N ASN A 137 -5.81 3.59 -19.20
CA ASN A 137 -6.12 2.20 -18.79
C ASN A 137 -5.27 1.78 -17.59
N SER A 138 -5.23 2.61 -16.56
CA SER A 138 -4.52 2.33 -15.32
C SER A 138 -5.36 1.50 -14.35
N ALA A 139 -4.70 0.78 -13.45
CA ALA A 139 -5.33 0.00 -12.39
C ALA A 139 -4.78 0.39 -11.01
N LEU A 140 -5.67 0.51 -10.04
CA LEU A 140 -5.32 0.69 -8.63
C LEU A 140 -5.70 -0.59 -7.89
N LEU A 141 -4.76 -1.16 -7.13
CA LEU A 141 -4.92 -2.42 -6.44
C LEU A 141 -4.67 -2.22 -4.93
N THR A 142 -5.58 -2.69 -4.11
CA THR A 142 -5.35 -2.88 -2.68
C THR A 142 -5.45 -4.36 -2.31
N LEU A 143 -4.99 -4.70 -1.11
CA LEU A 143 -5.04 -6.08 -0.61
C LEU A 143 -6.16 -6.22 0.41
N THR A 144 -6.96 -7.25 0.26
CA THR A 144 -7.97 -7.65 1.24
C THR A 144 -7.64 -9.04 1.81
N TYR A 145 -8.38 -9.47 2.81
CA TYR A 145 -8.20 -10.75 3.47
C TYR A 145 -9.55 -11.32 3.91
N LEU A 146 -9.60 -12.62 4.13
CA LEU A 146 -10.82 -13.33 4.56
C LEU A 146 -11.47 -12.73 5.83
N GLY A 147 -10.70 -12.01 6.63
CA GLY A 147 -11.20 -11.24 7.78
C GLY A 147 -12.18 -10.12 7.42
N SER A 148 -12.34 -9.76 6.14
CA SER A 148 -13.39 -8.84 5.67
C SER A 148 -14.80 -9.47 5.70
N THR A 149 -14.89 -10.80 5.55
CA THR A 149 -16.16 -11.53 5.44
C THR A 149 -16.38 -12.51 6.59
N GLN A 150 -15.38 -12.80 7.39
CA GLN A 150 -15.41 -13.76 8.48
C GLN A 150 -14.68 -13.22 9.72
N THR A 151 -15.19 -13.53 10.90
CA THR A 151 -14.51 -13.22 12.15
C THR A 151 -13.26 -14.08 12.30
N MET A 152 -12.11 -13.45 12.47
CA MET A 152 -10.82 -14.08 12.64
C MET A 152 -10.27 -13.79 14.04
N PRO A 153 -9.80 -14.82 14.80
CA PRO A 153 -9.16 -14.58 16.09
C PRO A 153 -7.97 -13.62 15.99
N ASN A 154 -7.84 -12.71 16.95
CA ASN A 154 -6.74 -11.73 17.03
C ASN A 154 -6.59 -10.83 15.79
N TYR A 155 -7.70 -10.60 15.07
CA TYR A 155 -7.71 -9.71 13.92
C TYR A 155 -8.51 -8.42 14.17
N ASN A 156 -9.47 -8.46 15.06
CA ASN A 156 -10.21 -7.35 15.67
C ASN A 156 -10.47 -6.16 14.72
N VAL A 157 -9.90 -5.00 15.01
CA VAL A 157 -10.09 -3.77 14.23
C VAL A 157 -9.68 -3.93 12.75
N MET A 158 -8.74 -4.82 12.44
CA MET A 158 -8.34 -5.08 11.05
C MET A 158 -9.46 -5.72 10.23
N GLY A 159 -10.31 -6.57 10.83
CA GLY A 159 -11.50 -7.11 10.17
C GLY A 159 -12.49 -6.01 9.77
N CYS A 160 -12.74 -5.05 10.68
CA CYS A 160 -13.64 -3.93 10.41
C CYS A 160 -13.15 -3.06 9.24
N LEU A 161 -11.87 -2.72 9.22
CA LEU A 161 -11.32 -1.86 8.16
C LEU A 161 -11.31 -2.54 6.79
N LEU A 162 -11.05 -3.86 6.73
CA LEU A 162 -11.08 -4.60 5.47
C LEU A 162 -12.49 -4.70 4.90
N TYR A 163 -13.50 -4.94 5.74
CA TYR A 163 -14.89 -4.92 5.32
C TYR A 163 -15.27 -3.57 4.69
N THR A 164 -14.86 -2.47 5.32
CA THR A 164 -15.12 -1.12 4.80
C THR A 164 -14.42 -0.87 3.46
N SER A 165 -13.21 -1.39 3.27
CA SER A 165 -12.46 -1.24 2.02
C SER A 165 -13.04 -2.09 0.90
N ASP A 166 -13.47 -3.33 1.20
CA ASP A 166 -14.04 -4.29 0.26
C ASP A 166 -15.40 -3.82 -0.29
N ALA A 167 -16.23 -3.21 0.55
CA ALA A 167 -17.53 -2.67 0.14
C ALA A 167 -17.43 -1.54 -0.92
N ALA A 168 -16.26 -0.92 -1.11
CA ALA A 168 -16.05 0.09 -2.13
C ALA A 168 -15.95 -0.51 -3.56
N ASP A 169 -15.70 -1.81 -3.68
CA ASP A 169 -15.57 -2.50 -4.97
C ASP A 169 -16.93 -2.95 -5.54
N GLU A 170 -18.03 -2.82 -4.76
CA GLU A 170 -19.38 -3.24 -5.16
C GLU A 170 -20.24 -2.11 -5.78
N VAL A 171 -19.65 -0.95 -6.10
CA VAL A 171 -20.37 0.23 -6.62
C VAL A 171 -20.09 0.49 -8.08
#